data_5dc7dd6390ddb7b71dfaf6f9665ef894
#
_entry.id   5dc7dd6390ddb7b71dfaf6f9665ef894
#
_cell.length_a   1.000
_cell.length_b   1.000
_cell.length_c   1.000
_cell.angle_alpha   90.00
_cell.angle_beta   90.00
_cell.angle_gamma   90.00
#
_symmetry.space_group_name_H-M   'P 1'
#
loop_
_entity.id
_entity.type
_entity.pdbx_description
1 polymer ?
#
loop_
_entity_poly.entity_id
_entity_poly.type
_entity_poly.pdbx_seq_one_letter_code
_entity_poly.pdbx_strand_id
1 'polypeptide(L)'
;QRVYSQRDRTRLKLTLRGKRLGLSLSEIRELVDMYESPADTAAQLARFLSLLGQHRRTLERQLQDLQETLAEIGEHEQRARALLARQAQAPLPVAP
;
A
#
# COMPACT_ATOMS: atom_id res chain seq x y z
N GLN A 1 15.30 33.40 -16.46
CA GLN A 1 14.08 32.63 -16.24
C GLN A 1 14.23 31.22 -16.74
N ARG A 2 14.09 30.29 -15.83
CA ARG A 2 14.31 28.88 -16.16
C ARG A 2 13.04 28.23 -16.67
N VAL A 3 13.06 27.77 -17.88
CA VAL A 3 11.95 26.97 -18.43
C VAL A 3 12.32 25.50 -18.30
N TYR A 4 11.43 24.73 -17.70
CA TYR A 4 11.65 23.29 -17.60
C TYR A 4 11.62 22.68 -18.99
N SER A 5 12.61 21.83 -19.27
CA SER A 5 12.66 21.08 -20.50
C SER A 5 11.60 19.98 -20.52
N GLN A 6 11.34 19.43 -21.70
CA GLN A 6 10.46 18.27 -21.84
C GLN A 6 10.96 17.11 -21.00
N ARG A 7 12.27 16.92 -20.94
CA ARG A 7 12.92 15.89 -20.14
C ARG A 7 12.61 16.09 -18.65
N ASP A 8 12.72 17.32 -18.16
CA ASP A 8 12.44 17.64 -16.75
C ASP A 8 11.00 17.37 -16.39
N ARG A 9 10.07 17.69 -17.27
CA ARG A 9 8.65 17.42 -17.08
C ARG A 9 8.37 15.93 -16.99
N THR A 10 8.97 15.16 -17.86
CA THR A 10 8.83 13.70 -17.87
C THR A 10 9.38 13.09 -16.59
N ARG A 11 10.57 13.53 -16.17
CA ARG A 11 11.18 13.07 -14.91
C ARG A 11 10.25 13.35 -13.72
N LEU A 12 9.69 14.55 -13.67
CA LEU A 12 8.79 14.92 -12.57
C LEU A 12 7.53 14.05 -12.59
N LYS A 13 6.93 13.85 -13.75
CA LYS A 13 5.74 12.98 -13.88
C LYS A 13 6.02 11.56 -13.38
N LEU A 14 7.15 10.98 -13.80
CA LEU A 14 7.53 9.64 -13.41
C LEU A 14 7.79 9.56 -11.91
N THR A 15 8.43 10.57 -11.34
CA THR A 15 8.72 10.64 -9.91
C THR A 15 7.42 10.69 -9.10
N LEU A 16 6.49 11.56 -9.48
CA LEU A 16 5.21 11.68 -8.79
C LEU A 16 4.38 10.41 -8.89
N ARG A 17 4.39 9.79 -10.08
CA ARG A 17 3.68 8.52 -10.30
C ARG A 17 4.28 7.40 -9.46
N GLY A 18 5.61 7.32 -9.40
CA GLY A 18 6.30 6.35 -8.58
C GLY A 18 5.98 6.49 -7.11
N LYS A 19 5.95 7.71 -6.61
CA LYS A 19 5.55 7.98 -5.22
C LYS A 19 4.12 7.54 -4.96
N ARG A 20 3.22 7.80 -5.88
CA ARG A 20 1.81 7.40 -5.73
C ARG A 20 1.68 5.88 -5.68
N LEU A 21 2.49 5.17 -6.44
CA LEU A 21 2.51 3.70 -6.44
C LEU A 21 3.20 3.11 -5.21
N GLY A 22 3.83 3.94 -4.39
CA GLY A 22 4.52 3.49 -3.20
C GLY A 22 5.92 2.93 -3.47
N LEU A 23 6.51 3.29 -4.59
CA LEU A 23 7.87 2.85 -4.93
C LEU A 23 8.90 3.59 -4.07
N SER A 24 10.00 2.91 -3.78
CA SER A 24 11.12 3.52 -3.07
C SER A 24 11.84 4.51 -3.97
N LEU A 25 12.68 5.38 -3.37
CA LEU A 25 13.46 6.34 -4.14
C LEU A 25 14.39 5.65 -5.14
N SER A 26 15.00 4.54 -4.75
CA SER A 26 15.89 3.80 -5.67
C SER A 26 15.11 3.18 -6.82
N GLU A 27 13.90 2.70 -6.56
CA GLU A 27 13.01 2.16 -7.60
C GLU A 27 12.53 3.25 -8.55
N ILE A 28 12.22 4.43 -8.03
CA ILE A 28 11.84 5.59 -8.84
C ILE A 28 13.00 6.02 -9.72
N ARG A 29 14.21 6.06 -9.17
CA ARG A 29 15.41 6.41 -9.93
C ARG A 29 15.62 5.42 -11.08
N GLU A 30 15.48 4.14 -10.81
CA GLU A 30 15.58 3.09 -11.82
C GLU A 30 14.55 3.28 -12.93
N LEU A 31 13.32 3.62 -12.58
CA LEU A 31 12.25 3.89 -13.53
C LEU A 31 12.58 5.09 -14.42
N VAL A 32 13.04 6.18 -13.81
CA VAL A 32 13.41 7.41 -14.54
C VAL A 32 14.57 7.13 -15.49
N ASP A 33 15.58 6.42 -15.02
CA ASP A 33 16.75 6.08 -15.83
C ASP A 33 16.38 5.22 -17.03
N MET A 34 15.43 4.32 -16.87
CA MET A 34 14.94 3.52 -17.99
C MET A 34 14.32 4.37 -19.10
N TYR A 35 13.57 5.39 -18.71
CA TYR A 35 12.91 6.26 -19.68
C TYR A 35 13.91 7.16 -20.42
N GLU A 36 15.05 7.44 -19.83
CA GLU A 36 16.07 8.31 -20.42
C GLU A 36 17.09 7.56 -21.24
N SER A 37 17.18 6.25 -21.06
CA SER A 37 18.15 5.45 -21.77
C SER A 37 17.64 5.09 -23.16
N PRO A 38 18.44 5.30 -24.20
CA PRO A 38 18.08 4.85 -25.55
C PRO A 38 18.29 3.35 -25.78
N ALA A 39 18.69 2.63 -24.75
CA ALA A 39 19.06 1.23 -24.86
C ALA A 39 17.86 0.29 -24.96
N ASP A 40 18.12 -0.99 -25.01
CA ASP A 40 17.18 -2.07 -25.26
C ASP A 40 15.87 -1.92 -24.49
N THR A 41 14.81 -1.51 -25.17
CA THR A 41 13.49 -1.25 -24.60
C THR A 41 12.88 -2.51 -24.01
N ALA A 42 13.11 -3.67 -24.63
CA ALA A 42 12.53 -4.93 -24.15
C ALA A 42 13.11 -5.33 -22.80
N ALA A 43 14.42 -5.20 -22.62
CA ALA A 43 15.07 -5.49 -21.36
C ALA A 43 14.60 -4.54 -20.25
N GLN A 44 14.45 -3.26 -20.58
CA GLN A 44 13.97 -2.25 -19.65
C GLN A 44 12.54 -2.53 -19.20
N LEU A 45 11.66 -2.89 -20.13
CA LEU A 45 10.27 -3.23 -19.83
C LEU A 45 10.18 -4.49 -18.98
N ALA A 46 11.00 -5.49 -19.26
CA ALA A 46 11.05 -6.72 -18.47
C ALA A 46 11.48 -6.42 -17.04
N ARG A 47 12.48 -5.57 -16.86
CA ARG A 47 12.93 -5.14 -15.54
C ARG A 47 11.82 -4.38 -14.80
N PHE A 48 11.13 -3.49 -15.49
CA PHE A 48 10.03 -2.72 -14.94
C PHE A 48 8.88 -3.64 -14.49
N LEU A 49 8.52 -4.62 -15.32
CA LEU A 49 7.47 -5.59 -14.96
C LEU A 49 7.86 -6.40 -13.73
N SER A 50 9.12 -6.80 -13.63
CA SER A 50 9.62 -7.51 -12.46
C SER A 50 9.50 -6.66 -11.19
N LEU A 51 9.87 -5.40 -11.28
CA LEU A 51 9.78 -4.45 -10.17
C LEU A 51 8.34 -4.26 -9.72
N LEU A 52 7.44 -4.03 -10.66
CA LEU A 52 6.01 -3.87 -10.38
C LEU A 52 5.42 -5.14 -9.77
N GLY A 53 5.80 -6.31 -10.28
CA GLY A 53 5.33 -7.59 -9.76
C GLY A 53 5.75 -7.82 -8.32
N GLN A 54 6.98 -7.50 -7.97
CA GLN A 54 7.46 -7.59 -6.60
C GLN A 54 6.67 -6.67 -5.68
N HIS A 55 6.44 -5.44 -6.12
CA HIS A 55 5.71 -4.45 -5.34
C HIS A 55 4.25 -4.88 -5.14
N ARG A 56 3.62 -5.40 -6.20
CA ARG A 56 2.26 -5.93 -6.13
C ARG A 56 2.16 -7.04 -5.09
N ARG A 57 3.07 -8.00 -5.10
CA ARG A 57 3.05 -9.12 -4.15
C ARG A 57 3.19 -8.63 -2.71
N THR A 58 4.02 -7.62 -2.48
CA THR A 58 4.17 -7.03 -1.15
C THR A 58 2.87 -6.40 -0.69
N LEU A 59 2.22 -5.63 -1.55
CA LEU A 59 0.95 -4.98 -1.23
C LEU A 59 -0.17 -6.00 -1.01
N GLU A 60 -0.21 -7.05 -1.81
CA GLU A 60 -1.20 -8.11 -1.64
C GLU A 60 -1.07 -8.81 -0.30
N ARG A 61 0.17 -9.07 0.15
CA ARG A 61 0.41 -9.63 1.49
C ARG A 61 -0.02 -8.67 2.59
N GLN A 62 0.29 -7.38 2.45
CA GLN A 62 -0.15 -6.38 3.41
C GLN A 62 -1.67 -6.29 3.46
N LEU A 63 -2.33 -6.36 2.31
CA LEU A 63 -3.78 -6.36 2.25
C LEU A 63 -4.35 -7.58 2.99
N GLN A 64 -3.81 -8.75 2.75
CA GLN A 64 -4.24 -9.97 3.43
C GLN A 64 -4.07 -9.87 4.94
N ASP A 65 -2.92 -9.37 5.39
CA ASP A 65 -2.64 -9.18 6.82
C ASP A 65 -3.64 -8.22 7.45
N LEU A 66 -3.96 -7.13 6.74
CA LEU A 66 -4.94 -6.16 7.23
C LEU A 66 -6.34 -6.76 7.29
N GLN A 67 -6.73 -7.56 6.31
CA GLN A 67 -8.01 -8.24 6.31
C GLN A 67 -8.13 -9.21 7.47
N GLU A 68 -7.08 -9.96 7.77
CA GLU A 68 -7.04 -10.86 8.92
C GLU A 68 -7.15 -10.10 10.22
N THR A 69 -6.44 -8.97 10.34
CA THR A 69 -6.49 -8.13 11.53
C THR A 69 -7.89 -7.55 11.72
N LEU A 70 -8.52 -7.08 10.65
CA LEU A 70 -9.89 -6.55 10.73
C LEU A 70 -10.88 -7.63 11.17
N ALA A 71 -10.74 -8.84 10.65
CA ALA A 71 -11.59 -9.97 11.04
C ALA A 71 -11.43 -10.27 12.54
N GLU A 72 -10.21 -10.27 13.02
CA GLU A 72 -9.90 -10.51 14.43
C GLU A 72 -10.51 -9.42 15.32
N ILE A 73 -10.37 -8.17 14.92
CA ILE A 73 -10.99 -7.04 15.64
C ILE A 73 -12.50 -7.22 15.68
N GLY A 74 -13.12 -7.60 14.57
CA GLY A 74 -14.56 -7.83 14.50
C GLY A 74 -15.02 -8.92 15.47
N GLU A 75 -14.27 -9.99 15.60
CA GLU A 75 -14.56 -11.06 16.56
C GLU A 75 -14.51 -10.56 17.99
N HIS A 76 -13.49 -9.77 18.32
CA HIS A 76 -13.36 -9.19 19.67
C HIS A 76 -14.49 -8.18 19.96
N GLU A 77 -14.85 -7.38 18.97
CA GLU A 77 -15.98 -6.46 19.11
C GLU A 77 -17.27 -7.20 19.40
N GLN A 78 -17.55 -8.27 18.66
CA GLN A 78 -18.76 -9.07 18.86
C GLN A 78 -18.78 -9.69 20.27
N ARG A 79 -17.64 -10.21 20.70
CA ARG A 79 -17.52 -10.80 22.03
C ARG A 79 -17.76 -9.76 23.12
N ALA A 80 -17.17 -8.58 22.95
CA ALA A 80 -17.35 -7.49 23.91
C ALA A 80 -18.81 -7.03 23.98
N ARG A 81 -19.47 -6.91 22.81
CA ARG A 81 -20.90 -6.54 22.78
C ARG A 81 -21.76 -7.58 23.48
N ALA A 82 -21.48 -8.85 23.26
CA ALA A 82 -22.21 -9.94 23.92
C ALA A 82 -22.03 -9.88 25.42
N LEU A 83 -20.84 -9.61 25.90
CA LEU A 83 -20.58 -9.46 27.35
C LEU A 83 -21.27 -8.26 27.92
N LEU A 84 -21.26 -7.13 27.22
CA LEU A 84 -22.00 -5.93 27.68
C LEU A 84 -23.49 -6.20 27.75
N ALA A 85 -24.06 -6.89 26.77
CA ALA A 85 -25.47 -7.24 26.74
C ALA A 85 -25.82 -8.14 27.94
N ARG A 86 -24.97 -9.08 28.29
CA ARG A 86 -25.14 -9.94 29.46
C ARG A 86 -25.16 -9.12 30.75
N GLN A 87 -24.22 -8.18 30.89
CA GLN A 87 -24.15 -7.33 32.08
C GLN A 87 -25.38 -6.45 32.18
N ALA A 88 -25.89 -5.93 31.05
CA ALA A 88 -27.09 -5.11 31.06
C ALA A 88 -28.33 -5.90 31.46
N GLN A 89 -28.35 -7.22 31.22
CA GLN A 89 -29.48 -8.10 31.54
C GLN A 89 -29.30 -8.83 32.85
N ALA A 90 -28.12 -8.72 33.47
CA ALA A 90 -27.87 -9.37 34.74
C ALA A 90 -28.81 -8.80 35.82
N PRO A 91 -29.44 -9.65 36.64
CA PRO A 91 -30.25 -9.15 37.74
C PRO A 91 -29.40 -8.36 38.71
N LEU A 92 -29.95 -7.26 39.20
CA LEU A 92 -29.28 -6.47 40.23
C LEU A 92 -29.05 -7.35 41.47
N PRO A 93 -27.88 -7.18 42.11
CA PRO A 93 -27.65 -7.94 43.35
C PRO A 93 -28.73 -7.59 44.38
N VAL A 94 -29.33 -8.63 44.88
CA VAL A 94 -30.37 -8.46 45.92
C VAL A 94 -29.66 -8.02 47.19
N ALA A 95 -30.09 -6.88 47.72
CA ALA A 95 -29.54 -6.41 49.00
C ALA A 95 -29.87 -7.42 50.10
N PRO A 96 -28.90 -7.71 50.98
CA PRO A 96 -29.12 -8.65 52.06
C PRO A 96 -30.17 -8.18 53.05
#